data_9d10d6edf84353ff830d0bb794fef19d
#
_entry.id   9d10d6edf84353ff830d0bb794fef19d
#
_cell.length_a   1.000
_cell.length_b   1.000
_cell.length_c   1.000
_cell.angle_alpha   90.00
_cell.angle_beta   90.00
_cell.angle_gamma   90.00
#
_symmetry.space_group_name_H-M   'P 1'
#
loop_
_entity.id
_entity.type
_entity.pdbx_description
1 polymer ?
#
loop_
_entity_poly.entity_id
_entity_poly.type
_entity_poly.pdbx_seq_one_letter_code
_entity_poly.pdbx_strand_id
1 'polypeptide(L)'
;MTKQLIDDYDETHASTIAVMKVPHQEISKYGVITPEGKIDDNLYNVKSFVEKPSVDEAPSDLAIIGRYLLTPEIFDILEHQKTGRGGEIQLTDAIDTMNSTQRVFAHVFKGQRFDVGNKEGYLETSIQYGLKHPETRDALRKYIIELSKKLEK
;
A
#
# COMPACT_ATOMS: atom_id res chain seq x y z
N MET A 1 -6.04 6.12 -6.08
CA MET A 1 -4.80 5.33 -6.01
C MET A 1 -4.35 4.86 -7.39
N THR A 2 -5.04 3.93 -8.08
CA THR A 2 -4.61 3.41 -9.40
C THR A 2 -4.34 4.52 -10.42
N LYS A 3 -5.19 5.55 -10.48
CA LYS A 3 -4.94 6.70 -11.36
C LYS A 3 -3.62 7.40 -11.05
N GLN A 4 -3.23 7.57 -9.78
CA GLN A 4 -1.96 8.20 -9.41
C GLN A 4 -0.76 7.39 -9.93
N LEU A 5 -0.82 6.04 -9.87
CA LEU A 5 0.23 5.19 -10.46
C LEU A 5 0.28 5.28 -12.00
N ILE A 6 -0.88 5.45 -12.65
CA ILE A 6 -0.94 5.64 -14.10
C ILE A 6 -0.34 7.00 -14.48
N ASP A 7 -0.68 8.06 -13.74
CA ASP A 7 -0.11 9.39 -13.95
C ASP A 7 1.42 9.37 -13.82
N ASP A 8 1.97 8.68 -12.80
CA ASP A 8 3.42 8.49 -12.65
C ASP A 8 4.03 7.72 -13.84
N TYR A 9 3.35 6.66 -14.29
CA TYR A 9 3.82 5.87 -15.43
C TYR A 9 3.82 6.68 -16.73
N ASP A 10 2.79 7.51 -16.96
CA ASP A 10 2.72 8.38 -18.14
C ASP A 10 3.89 9.37 -18.19
N GLU A 11 4.40 9.78 -17.02
CA GLU A 11 5.54 10.69 -16.92
C GLU A 11 6.89 9.96 -16.95
N THR A 12 7.00 8.80 -16.29
CA THR A 12 8.29 8.12 -16.06
C THR A 12 8.55 6.94 -16.98
N HIS A 13 7.49 6.35 -17.54
CA HIS A 13 7.52 5.07 -18.29
C HIS A 13 8.17 3.92 -17.52
N ALA A 14 8.08 3.95 -16.18
CA ALA A 14 8.67 2.97 -15.28
C ALA A 14 7.65 2.36 -14.32
N SER A 15 7.95 1.16 -13.86
CA SER A 15 7.15 0.49 -12.84
C SER A 15 7.03 1.36 -11.60
N THR A 16 5.81 1.43 -11.05
CA THR A 16 5.52 2.23 -9.85
C THR A 16 4.65 1.44 -8.89
N ILE A 17 4.98 1.48 -7.62
CA ILE A 17 4.23 0.82 -6.55
C ILE A 17 3.63 1.83 -5.59
N ALA A 18 2.42 1.52 -5.09
CA ALA A 18 1.81 2.34 -4.05
C ALA A 18 2.34 1.96 -2.68
N VAL A 19 2.78 2.97 -1.94
CA VAL A 19 3.22 2.84 -0.55
C VAL A 19 2.47 3.81 0.35
N MET A 20 2.43 3.51 1.65
CA MET A 20 1.94 4.42 2.68
C MET A 20 2.82 4.37 3.91
N LYS A 21 2.84 5.44 4.67
CA LYS A 21 3.47 5.44 5.99
C LYS A 21 2.56 4.68 6.97
N VAL A 22 3.14 3.72 7.68
CA VAL A 22 2.45 2.95 8.73
C VAL A 22 3.17 3.14 10.07
N PRO A 23 2.51 2.86 11.21
CA PRO A 23 3.19 2.80 12.49
C PRO A 23 4.34 1.78 12.45
N HIS A 24 5.51 2.15 12.98
CA HIS A 24 6.71 1.32 12.92
C HIS A 24 6.50 -0.10 13.47
N GLN A 25 5.70 -0.24 14.52
CA GLN A 25 5.36 -1.54 15.15
C GLN A 25 4.57 -2.48 14.23
N GLU A 26 3.95 -1.94 13.17
CA GLU A 26 3.16 -2.73 12.22
C GLU A 26 3.91 -3.09 10.95
N ILE A 27 5.13 -2.55 10.79
CA ILE A 27 5.88 -2.64 9.52
C ILE A 27 6.15 -4.09 9.09
N SER A 28 6.35 -5.00 10.04
CA SER A 28 6.61 -6.42 9.79
C SER A 28 5.48 -7.18 9.09
N LYS A 29 4.30 -6.56 8.96
CA LYS A 29 3.16 -7.14 8.23
C LYS A 29 3.25 -6.93 6.71
N TYR A 30 4.15 -6.07 6.25
CA TYR A 30 4.19 -5.55 4.88
C TYR A 30 5.55 -5.76 4.24
N GLY A 31 5.58 -5.75 2.90
CA GLY A 31 6.78 -5.40 2.17
C GLY A 31 7.12 -3.93 2.42
N VAL A 32 8.39 -3.60 2.49
CA VAL A 32 8.89 -2.26 2.84
C VAL A 32 9.91 -1.80 1.83
N ILE A 33 9.94 -0.50 1.53
CA ILE A 33 10.94 0.09 0.65
C ILE A 33 12.07 0.73 1.44
N THR A 34 13.27 0.72 0.85
CA THR A 34 14.36 1.63 1.23
C THR A 34 14.34 2.82 0.28
N PRO A 35 13.86 4.00 0.69
CA PRO A 35 13.86 5.17 -0.19
C PRO A 35 15.29 5.67 -0.44
N GLU A 36 15.61 6.01 -1.69
CA GLU A 36 16.91 6.57 -2.08
C GLU A 36 16.88 8.10 -2.25
N GLY A 37 15.70 8.66 -2.47
CA GLY A 37 15.47 10.09 -2.62
C GLY A 37 14.09 10.39 -3.16
N LYS A 38 13.66 11.65 -3.01
CA LYS A 38 12.41 12.13 -3.58
C LYS A 38 12.62 12.64 -5.00
N ILE A 39 11.66 12.34 -5.88
CA ILE A 39 11.53 12.97 -7.20
C ILE A 39 10.59 14.17 -7.07
N ASP A 40 9.47 13.98 -6.36
CA ASP A 40 8.52 15.02 -5.99
C ASP A 40 7.98 14.81 -4.56
N ASP A 41 6.88 15.47 -4.21
CA ASP A 41 6.27 15.37 -2.87
C ASP A 41 5.81 13.96 -2.51
N ASN A 42 5.47 13.11 -3.50
CA ASN A 42 4.87 11.80 -3.30
C ASN A 42 5.65 10.66 -3.97
N LEU A 43 6.50 10.94 -4.94
CA LEU A 43 7.24 9.96 -5.73
C LEU A 43 8.70 9.84 -5.24
N TYR A 44 9.12 8.60 -5.01
CA TYR A 44 10.44 8.27 -4.49
C TYR A 44 11.20 7.35 -5.42
N ASN A 45 12.50 7.58 -5.58
CA ASN A 45 13.45 6.56 -5.99
C ASN A 45 13.55 5.50 -4.89
N VAL A 46 13.68 4.25 -5.29
CA VAL A 46 13.79 3.13 -4.35
C VAL A 46 15.14 2.45 -4.53
N LYS A 47 15.85 2.28 -3.43
CA LYS A 47 17.11 1.54 -3.39
C LYS A 47 16.89 0.04 -3.37
N SER A 48 15.96 -0.42 -2.53
CA SER A 48 15.66 -1.85 -2.36
C SER A 48 14.26 -2.08 -1.80
N PHE A 49 13.80 -3.31 -1.91
CA PHE A 49 12.53 -3.81 -1.38
C PHE A 49 12.79 -4.99 -0.45
N VAL A 50 12.12 -5.04 0.70
CA VAL A 50 12.29 -6.11 1.69
C VAL A 50 10.92 -6.63 2.10
N GLU A 51 10.70 -7.95 1.94
CA GLU A 51 9.42 -8.58 2.32
C GLU A 51 9.37 -8.86 3.83
N LYS A 52 8.41 -8.24 4.51
CA LYS A 52 8.12 -8.45 5.94
C LYS A 52 9.37 -8.44 6.83
N PRO A 53 10.17 -7.38 6.84
CA PRO A 53 11.33 -7.29 7.72
C PRO A 53 10.89 -7.39 9.19
N SER A 54 11.81 -7.73 10.07
CA SER A 54 11.57 -7.50 11.50
C SER A 54 11.47 -5.99 11.78
N VAL A 55 10.83 -5.61 12.88
CA VAL A 55 10.67 -4.19 13.24
C VAL A 55 12.04 -3.50 13.32
N ASP A 56 13.02 -4.17 13.92
CA ASP A 56 14.37 -3.62 14.12
C ASP A 56 15.19 -3.53 12.82
N GLU A 57 14.84 -4.32 11.79
CA GLU A 57 15.56 -4.36 10.52
C GLU A 57 14.85 -3.57 9.41
N ALA A 58 13.66 -3.03 9.69
CA ALA A 58 12.87 -2.31 8.71
C ALA A 58 13.60 -1.03 8.23
N PRO A 59 13.88 -0.91 6.91
CA PRO A 59 14.66 0.22 6.39
C PRO A 59 13.90 1.54 6.41
N SER A 60 12.58 1.50 6.55
CA SER A 60 11.71 2.68 6.62
C SER A 60 10.32 2.32 7.15
N ASP A 61 9.45 3.32 7.33
CA ASP A 61 8.02 3.15 7.65
C ASP A 61 7.12 3.15 6.40
N LEU A 62 7.70 3.06 5.20
CA LEU A 62 6.97 3.07 3.94
C LEU A 62 6.61 1.65 3.50
N ALA A 63 5.37 1.26 3.80
CA ALA A 63 4.80 -0.04 3.54
C ALA A 63 4.19 -0.15 2.15
N ILE A 64 4.41 -1.26 1.48
CA ILE A 64 3.76 -1.62 0.21
C ILE A 64 2.33 -2.05 0.51
N ILE A 65 1.36 -1.49 -0.22
CA ILE A 65 -0.07 -1.66 0.08
C ILE A 65 -0.84 -2.45 -0.97
N GLY A 66 -0.12 -3.24 -1.77
CA GLY A 66 -0.73 -4.18 -2.71
C GLY A 66 -1.37 -3.53 -3.94
N ARG A 67 -0.85 -2.39 -4.40
CA ARG A 67 -1.21 -1.76 -5.67
C ARG A 67 0.07 -1.46 -6.44
N TYR A 68 0.13 -2.02 -7.63
CA TYR A 68 1.30 -2.03 -8.50
C TYR A 68 0.89 -1.63 -9.91
N LEU A 69 1.74 -0.88 -10.56
CA LEU A 69 1.83 -0.76 -12.01
C LEU A 69 3.21 -1.28 -12.38
N LEU A 70 3.27 -2.42 -13.02
CA LEU A 70 4.52 -3.11 -13.37
C LEU A 70 4.61 -3.27 -14.87
N THR A 71 5.81 -3.15 -15.40
CA THR A 71 6.10 -3.44 -16.80
C THR A 71 6.17 -4.96 -17.03
N PRO A 72 5.98 -5.44 -18.27
CA PRO A 72 5.88 -6.87 -18.57
C PRO A 72 7.08 -7.73 -18.15
N GLU A 73 8.26 -7.13 -18.03
CA GLU A 73 9.51 -7.81 -17.64
C GLU A 73 9.43 -8.50 -16.28
N ILE A 74 8.46 -8.11 -15.43
CA ILE A 74 8.21 -8.77 -14.16
C ILE A 74 7.87 -10.26 -14.32
N PHE A 75 7.23 -10.64 -15.42
CA PHE A 75 6.83 -12.03 -15.66
C PHE A 75 8.06 -12.91 -15.94
N ASP A 76 9.03 -12.44 -16.69
CA ASP A 76 10.28 -13.16 -16.94
C ASP A 76 11.08 -13.38 -15.66
N ILE A 77 11.07 -12.39 -14.77
CA ILE A 77 11.72 -12.49 -13.46
C ILE A 77 11.00 -13.52 -12.59
N LEU A 78 9.67 -13.46 -12.51
CA LEU A 78 8.87 -14.39 -11.70
C LEU A 78 8.99 -15.84 -12.17
N GLU A 79 9.11 -16.08 -13.49
CA GLU A 79 9.26 -17.42 -14.06
C GLU A 79 10.57 -18.10 -13.61
N HIS A 80 11.62 -17.33 -13.43
CA HIS A 80 12.95 -17.83 -13.09
C HIS A 80 13.36 -17.61 -11.63
N GLN A 81 12.48 -16.98 -10.83
CA GLN A 81 12.76 -16.64 -9.44
C GLN A 81 12.79 -17.89 -8.54
N LYS A 82 13.75 -17.93 -7.63
CA LYS A 82 13.77 -18.90 -6.55
C LYS A 82 12.77 -18.51 -5.46
N THR A 83 12.33 -19.51 -4.70
CA THR A 83 11.50 -19.26 -3.51
C THR A 83 12.22 -18.39 -2.49
N GLY A 84 11.54 -17.38 -2.00
CA GLY A 84 12.00 -16.45 -0.98
C GLY A 84 11.51 -16.84 0.43
N ARG A 85 11.22 -15.83 1.21
CA ARG A 85 10.74 -15.98 2.60
C ARG A 85 9.48 -16.85 2.65
N GLY A 86 9.45 -17.81 3.57
CA GLY A 86 8.33 -18.73 3.74
C GLY A 86 8.27 -19.86 2.71
N GLY A 87 9.24 -19.99 1.80
CA GLY A 87 9.27 -21.00 0.75
C GLY A 87 8.35 -20.70 -0.44
N GLU A 88 7.85 -19.46 -0.54
CA GLU A 88 6.97 -18.99 -1.61
C GLU A 88 7.71 -18.05 -2.58
N ILE A 89 7.21 -17.93 -3.81
CA ILE A 89 7.66 -16.92 -4.74
C ILE A 89 7.05 -15.59 -4.31
N GLN A 90 7.90 -14.64 -3.87
CA GLN A 90 7.47 -13.35 -3.37
C GLN A 90 7.55 -12.28 -4.46
N LEU A 91 6.43 -11.56 -4.70
CA LEU A 91 6.39 -10.46 -5.65
C LEU A 91 7.35 -9.33 -5.25
N THR A 92 7.53 -9.08 -3.96
CA THR A 92 8.45 -8.06 -3.45
C THR A 92 9.90 -8.34 -3.86
N ASP A 93 10.33 -9.62 -3.81
CA ASP A 93 11.67 -10.03 -4.23
C ASP A 93 11.84 -9.91 -5.76
N ALA A 94 10.77 -10.19 -6.52
CA ALA A 94 10.78 -9.98 -7.98
C ALA A 94 10.91 -8.51 -8.34
N ILE A 95 10.22 -7.63 -7.62
CA ILE A 95 10.29 -6.18 -7.82
C ILE A 95 11.69 -5.66 -7.45
N ASP A 96 12.30 -6.19 -6.39
CA ASP A 96 13.67 -5.83 -6.02
C ASP A 96 14.67 -6.26 -7.10
N THR A 97 14.52 -7.47 -7.62
CA THR A 97 15.30 -7.96 -8.77
C THR A 97 15.12 -7.07 -9.99
N MET A 98 13.88 -6.71 -10.32
CA MET A 98 13.58 -5.80 -11.44
C MET A 98 14.23 -4.43 -11.23
N ASN A 99 14.23 -3.90 -10.01
CA ASN A 99 14.83 -2.60 -9.68
C ASN A 99 16.35 -2.56 -9.92
N SER A 100 17.02 -3.71 -9.96
CA SER A 100 18.43 -3.80 -10.28
C SER A 100 18.75 -3.57 -11.78
N THR A 101 17.77 -3.77 -12.66
CA THR A 101 17.92 -3.68 -14.13
C THR A 101 17.16 -2.49 -14.73
N GLN A 102 16.08 -2.09 -14.13
CA GLN A 102 15.28 -0.92 -14.52
C GLN A 102 14.70 -0.26 -13.27
N ARG A 103 14.50 1.06 -13.30
CA ARG A 103 13.99 1.76 -12.14
C ARG A 103 12.58 1.36 -11.78
N VAL A 104 12.35 1.21 -10.48
CA VAL A 104 11.01 1.07 -9.88
C VAL A 104 10.81 2.22 -8.90
N PHE A 105 9.72 2.94 -9.06
CA PHE A 105 9.37 4.05 -8.19
C PHE A 105 8.36 3.63 -7.12
N ALA A 106 8.31 4.39 -6.03
CA ALA A 106 7.32 4.24 -4.99
C ALA A 106 6.52 5.54 -4.84
N HIS A 107 5.19 5.43 -4.97
CA HIS A 107 4.27 6.55 -4.79
C HIS A 107 3.59 6.49 -3.43
N VAL A 108 3.80 7.50 -2.60
CA VAL A 108 3.02 7.70 -1.37
C VAL A 108 1.64 8.20 -1.74
N PHE A 109 0.68 7.30 -1.82
CA PHE A 109 -0.64 7.64 -2.35
C PHE A 109 -1.40 8.62 -1.46
N LYS A 110 -2.15 9.51 -2.09
CA LYS A 110 -3.11 10.39 -1.42
C LYS A 110 -4.46 9.70 -1.33
N GLY A 111 -4.91 9.42 -0.11
CA GLY A 111 -6.20 8.77 0.13
C GLY A 111 -6.24 8.03 1.45
N GLN A 112 -7.35 7.35 1.70
CA GLN A 112 -7.56 6.53 2.88
C GLN A 112 -7.58 5.06 2.46
N ARG A 113 -6.79 4.23 3.14
CA ARG A 113 -6.84 2.77 3.02
C ARG A 113 -7.79 2.23 4.08
N PHE A 114 -8.63 1.30 3.68
CA PHE A 114 -9.50 0.54 4.57
C PHE A 114 -9.08 -0.93 4.55
N ASP A 115 -8.99 -1.53 5.72
CA ASP A 115 -8.72 -2.95 5.87
C ASP A 115 -10.00 -3.67 6.28
N VAL A 116 -10.55 -4.46 5.37
CA VAL A 116 -11.78 -5.23 5.59
C VAL A 116 -11.50 -6.70 5.92
N GLY A 117 -10.23 -7.07 6.11
CA GLY A 117 -9.80 -8.42 6.44
C GLY A 117 -10.13 -8.85 7.88
N ASN A 118 -10.53 -7.92 8.74
CA ASN A 118 -10.99 -8.19 10.09
C ASN A 118 -12.36 -7.57 10.35
N LYS A 119 -13.05 -8.04 11.40
CA LYS A 119 -14.45 -7.65 11.70
C LYS A 119 -14.58 -6.16 12.03
N GLU A 120 -13.66 -5.60 12.79
CA GLU A 120 -13.65 -4.19 13.19
C GLU A 120 -13.46 -3.29 11.97
N GLY A 121 -12.42 -3.51 11.18
CA GLY A 121 -12.16 -2.75 9.95
C GLY A 121 -13.29 -2.85 8.92
N TYR A 122 -14.00 -4.00 8.84
CA TYR A 122 -15.18 -4.13 8.01
C TYR A 122 -16.31 -3.20 8.47
N LEU A 123 -16.59 -3.16 9.79
CA LEU A 123 -17.63 -2.30 10.35
C LEU A 123 -17.29 -0.82 10.20
N GLU A 124 -16.06 -0.44 10.52
CA GLU A 124 -15.58 0.94 10.34
C GLU A 124 -15.67 1.38 8.87
N THR A 125 -15.23 0.52 7.94
CA THR A 125 -15.30 0.78 6.50
C THR A 125 -16.74 0.96 6.06
N SER A 126 -17.65 0.10 6.50
CA SER A 126 -19.07 0.16 6.15
C SER A 126 -19.69 1.47 6.62
N ILE A 127 -19.39 1.92 7.84
CA ILE A 127 -19.83 3.21 8.38
C ILE A 127 -19.27 4.36 7.54
N GLN A 128 -17.97 4.36 7.27
CA GLN A 128 -17.30 5.43 6.49
C GLN A 128 -17.88 5.56 5.08
N TYR A 129 -18.09 4.44 4.39
CA TYR A 129 -18.70 4.46 3.06
C TYR A 129 -20.17 4.83 3.09
N GLY A 130 -20.93 4.36 4.08
CA GLY A 130 -22.32 4.73 4.26
C GLY A 130 -22.50 6.24 4.52
N LEU A 131 -21.56 6.88 5.23
CA LEU A 131 -21.55 8.33 5.43
C LEU A 131 -21.13 9.13 4.17
N LYS A 132 -20.44 8.50 3.22
CA LYS A 132 -20.06 9.13 1.94
C LYS A 132 -21.12 8.96 0.86
N HIS A 133 -21.94 7.90 0.94
CA HIS A 133 -22.94 7.58 -0.07
C HIS A 133 -24.18 8.49 0.03
N PRO A 134 -24.62 9.14 -1.06
CA PRO A 134 -25.71 10.12 -1.02
C PRO A 134 -27.02 9.59 -0.42
N GLU A 135 -27.40 8.34 -0.71
CA GLU A 135 -28.67 7.75 -0.26
C GLU A 135 -28.69 7.37 1.22
N THR A 136 -27.53 7.07 1.82
CA THR A 136 -27.43 6.57 3.20
C THR A 136 -26.87 7.57 4.18
N ARG A 137 -26.15 8.57 3.70
CA ARG A 137 -25.39 9.53 4.51
C ARG A 137 -26.21 10.15 5.63
N ASP A 138 -27.35 10.72 5.32
CA ASP A 138 -28.11 11.54 6.27
C ASP A 138 -28.81 10.65 7.32
N ALA A 139 -29.37 9.50 6.90
CA ALA A 139 -29.98 8.53 7.80
C ALA A 139 -28.95 7.90 8.74
N LEU A 140 -27.80 7.48 8.21
CA LEU A 140 -26.72 6.89 8.98
C LEU A 140 -26.11 7.88 9.96
N ARG A 141 -25.90 9.13 9.56
CA ARG A 141 -25.41 10.20 10.45
C ARG A 141 -26.34 10.42 11.64
N LYS A 142 -27.65 10.50 11.39
CA LYS A 142 -28.66 10.63 12.46
C LYS A 142 -28.61 9.44 13.40
N TYR A 143 -28.58 8.24 12.87
CA TYR A 143 -28.51 7.00 13.66
C TYR A 143 -27.26 6.95 14.55
N ILE A 144 -26.09 7.29 14.03
CA ILE A 144 -24.83 7.31 14.80
C ILE A 144 -24.90 8.31 15.95
N ILE A 145 -25.44 9.52 15.72
CA ILE A 145 -25.60 10.53 16.77
C ILE A 145 -26.55 10.05 17.86
N GLU A 146 -27.64 9.38 17.50
CA GLU A 146 -28.61 8.82 18.48
C GLU A 146 -27.99 7.66 19.26
N LEU A 147 -27.18 6.82 18.59
CA LEU A 147 -26.49 5.70 19.22
C LEU A 147 -25.44 6.18 20.21
N SER A 148 -24.61 7.15 19.85
CA SER A 148 -23.61 7.75 20.74
C SER A 148 -24.20 8.23 22.05
N LYS A 149 -25.32 8.96 21.99
CA LYS A 149 -26.03 9.44 23.19
C LYS A 149 -26.55 8.30 24.11
N LYS A 150 -26.74 7.09 23.57
CA LYS A 150 -27.15 5.91 24.37
C LYS A 150 -25.96 5.22 25.03
N LEU A 151 -24.77 5.31 24.40
CA LEU A 151 -23.55 4.68 24.90
C LEU A 151 -22.87 5.51 26.00
N GLU A 152 -23.18 6.82 26.09
CA GLU A 152 -22.68 7.73 27.13
C GLU A 152 -23.47 7.64 28.46
N LYS A 153 -24.54 6.84 28.53
CA LYS A 153 -25.35 6.57 29.73
C LYS A 153 -24.94 5.27 30.40
#